data_a128ce63d35cbf6a256aabba9ddf6175
#
_entry.id   a128ce63d35cbf6a256aabba9ddf6175
#
_cell.length_a   1.000
_cell.length_b   1.000
_cell.length_c   1.000
_cell.angle_alpha   90.00
_cell.angle_beta   90.00
_cell.angle_gamma   90.00
#
_symmetry.space_group_name_H-M   'P 1'
#
loop_
_entity.id
_entity.type
_entity.pdbx_description
1 polymer ?
#
loop_
_entity_poly.entity_id
_entity_poly.type
_entity_poly.pdbx_seq_one_letter_code
_entity_poly.pdbx_strand_id
1 'polypeptide(L)'
;YLVHLVQAAIEDTDLPIVLHLDHGDSFELCKSCIDDGFTSVMIDGSHLSYEENVALTKKVCDYAHDVAARGRYVTVEGELGRLAGIEDAVNVSDEDAQFTNPDEVQDFVSRTGVDSLAIAIGTSHGAYKFKPGQNPKLRLDFLDEIARRLPGFPIVLHGASSVPQDYVKIINEHGGNMPDAIGIP
;
A
#
# COMPACT_ATOMS: atom_id res chain seq x y z
N TYR A 1 -20.65 2.17 7.73
CA TYR A 1 -21.19 0.90 7.20
C TYR A 1 -20.13 -0.19 7.19
N LEU A 2 -18.98 -0.01 6.50
CA LEU A 2 -17.93 -1.04 6.35
C LEU A 2 -17.41 -1.57 7.67
N VAL A 3 -17.10 -0.69 8.63
CA VAL A 3 -16.63 -1.08 9.97
C VAL A 3 -17.61 -2.07 10.63
N HIS A 4 -18.91 -1.77 10.62
CA HIS A 4 -19.92 -2.65 11.23
C HIS A 4 -20.09 -3.98 10.47
N LEU A 5 -19.95 -3.97 9.14
CA LEU A 5 -19.97 -5.20 8.35
C LEU A 5 -18.78 -6.10 8.70
N VAL A 6 -17.59 -5.52 8.80
CA VAL A 6 -16.38 -6.26 9.18
C VAL A 6 -16.47 -6.74 10.62
N GLN A 7 -16.96 -5.92 11.55
CA GLN A 7 -17.18 -6.34 12.93
C GLN A 7 -18.15 -7.52 13.04
N ALA A 8 -19.27 -7.49 12.32
CA ALA A 8 -20.20 -8.63 12.26
C ALA A 8 -19.55 -9.89 11.68
N ALA A 9 -18.70 -9.75 10.65
CA ALA A 9 -17.95 -10.88 10.09
C ALA A 9 -16.92 -11.45 11.08
N ILE A 10 -16.27 -10.59 11.87
CA ILE A 10 -15.30 -11.02 12.90
C ILE A 10 -15.99 -11.80 14.02
N GLU A 11 -17.21 -11.44 14.40
CA GLU A 11 -17.99 -12.15 15.43
C GLU A 11 -18.38 -13.58 15.00
N ASP A 12 -18.49 -13.83 13.69
CA ASP A 12 -18.88 -15.13 13.13
C ASP A 12 -17.69 -16.03 12.74
N THR A 13 -16.43 -15.62 12.99
CA THR A 13 -15.26 -16.39 12.55
C THR A 13 -14.08 -16.24 13.52
N ASP A 14 -13.27 -17.29 13.61
CA ASP A 14 -11.98 -17.29 14.31
C ASP A 14 -10.81 -16.85 13.42
N LEU A 15 -11.07 -16.42 12.18
CA LEU A 15 -10.01 -15.93 11.29
C LEU A 15 -9.46 -14.58 11.79
N PRO A 16 -8.14 -14.38 11.75
CA PRO A 16 -7.54 -13.09 12.06
C PRO A 16 -7.83 -12.10 10.90
N ILE A 17 -8.75 -11.17 11.14
CA ILE A 17 -9.16 -10.17 10.14
C ILE A 17 -8.59 -8.81 10.55
N VAL A 18 -7.95 -8.13 9.61
CA VAL A 18 -7.48 -6.75 9.72
C VAL A 18 -8.37 -5.84 8.87
N LEU A 19 -8.86 -4.75 9.45
CA LEU A 19 -9.50 -3.69 8.70
C LEU A 19 -8.48 -2.60 8.42
N HIS A 20 -8.10 -2.46 7.16
CA HIS A 20 -7.03 -1.60 6.67
C HIS A 20 -7.59 -0.47 5.79
N LEU A 21 -7.12 0.76 6.03
CA LEU A 21 -7.27 1.87 5.09
C LEU A 21 -6.11 1.80 4.10
N ASP A 22 -6.42 1.59 2.83
CA ASP A 22 -5.46 1.62 1.73
C ASP A 22 -5.38 3.03 1.13
N HIS A 23 -4.18 3.52 0.83
CA HIS A 23 -3.89 4.84 0.26
C HIS A 23 -4.66 6.02 0.89
N GLY A 24 -4.56 6.22 2.19
CA GLY A 24 -5.08 7.43 2.82
C GLY A 24 -4.31 8.68 2.35
N ASP A 25 -5.04 9.68 1.88
CA ASP A 25 -4.49 10.91 1.27
C ASP A 25 -4.20 12.02 2.28
N SER A 26 -4.67 11.88 3.50
CA SER A 26 -4.61 12.93 4.52
C SER A 26 -4.57 12.39 5.94
N PHE A 27 -4.00 13.19 6.84
CA PHE A 27 -4.04 12.89 8.27
C PHE A 27 -5.49 12.77 8.78
N GLU A 28 -6.38 13.63 8.33
CA GLU A 28 -7.77 13.69 8.74
C GLU A 28 -8.52 12.41 8.38
N LEU A 29 -8.25 11.84 7.20
CA LEU A 29 -8.82 10.55 6.78
C LEU A 29 -8.28 9.40 7.63
N CYS A 30 -6.96 9.29 7.79
CA CYS A 30 -6.34 8.27 8.64
C CYS A 30 -6.86 8.35 10.07
N LYS A 31 -6.91 9.57 10.64
CA LYS A 31 -7.46 9.81 11.97
C LYS A 31 -8.91 9.33 12.10
N SER A 32 -9.76 9.67 11.12
CA SER A 32 -11.17 9.27 11.14
C SER A 32 -11.31 7.75 11.10
N CYS A 33 -10.55 7.06 10.24
CA CYS A 33 -10.54 5.60 10.17
C CYS A 33 -10.06 4.98 11.49
N ILE A 34 -9.00 5.51 12.09
CA ILE A 34 -8.50 5.06 13.41
C ILE A 34 -9.58 5.23 14.46
N ASP A 35 -10.25 6.39 14.53
CA ASP A 35 -11.30 6.66 15.50
C ASP A 35 -12.51 5.74 15.31
N ASP A 36 -12.86 5.41 14.08
CA ASP A 36 -13.96 4.52 13.72
C ASP A 36 -13.65 3.03 13.96
N GLY A 37 -12.41 2.67 14.31
CA GLY A 37 -12.07 1.30 14.69
C GLY A 37 -11.28 0.50 13.64
N PHE A 38 -10.69 1.14 12.67
CA PHE A 38 -9.68 0.51 11.80
C PHE A 38 -8.48 0.07 12.64
N THR A 39 -7.94 -1.10 12.33
CA THR A 39 -6.79 -1.71 13.03
C THR A 39 -5.49 -1.49 12.29
N SER A 40 -5.55 -0.94 11.07
CA SER A 40 -4.40 -0.61 10.24
C SER A 40 -4.77 0.54 9.30
N VAL A 41 -3.83 1.43 9.05
CA VAL A 41 -3.99 2.52 8.08
C VAL A 41 -2.71 2.70 7.29
N MET A 42 -2.83 3.00 6.00
CA MET A 42 -1.75 3.50 5.18
C MET A 42 -1.92 5.00 4.96
N ILE A 43 -0.85 5.75 5.11
CA ILE A 43 -0.75 7.16 4.69
C ILE A 43 0.16 7.27 3.48
N ASP A 44 -0.39 7.72 2.37
CA ASP A 44 0.33 7.90 1.12
C ASP A 44 0.71 9.37 0.90
N GLY A 45 1.93 9.71 1.30
CA GLY A 45 2.57 10.98 1.03
C GLY A 45 3.54 10.96 -0.16
N SER A 46 3.51 9.92 -1.00
CA SER A 46 4.46 9.72 -2.10
C SER A 46 4.44 10.82 -3.16
N HIS A 47 3.36 11.57 -3.25
CA HIS A 47 3.19 12.71 -4.15
C HIS A 47 3.79 14.02 -3.61
N LEU A 48 4.18 14.06 -2.36
CA LEU A 48 4.79 15.20 -1.68
C LEU A 48 6.33 15.17 -1.81
N SER A 49 6.98 16.23 -1.36
CA SER A 49 8.42 16.17 -1.14
C SER A 49 8.76 15.19 -0.01
N TYR A 50 10.00 14.69 0.00
CA TYR A 50 10.45 13.75 1.04
C TYR A 50 10.19 14.26 2.46
N GLU A 51 10.54 15.51 2.76
CA GLU A 51 10.34 16.10 4.08
C GLU A 51 8.86 16.28 4.45
N GLU A 52 8.03 16.63 3.49
CA GLU A 52 6.58 16.72 3.71
C GLU A 52 5.96 15.33 3.93
N ASN A 53 6.39 14.31 3.17
CA ASN A 53 5.97 12.93 3.38
C ASN A 53 6.37 12.44 4.78
N VAL A 54 7.62 12.66 5.19
CA VAL A 54 8.09 12.33 6.55
C VAL A 54 7.24 13.03 7.62
N ALA A 55 6.95 14.31 7.45
CA ALA A 55 6.16 15.08 8.43
C ALA A 55 4.71 14.58 8.51
N LEU A 56 4.08 14.30 7.37
CA LEU A 56 2.71 13.79 7.30
C LEU A 56 2.62 12.39 7.90
N THR A 57 3.50 11.48 7.48
CA THR A 57 3.54 10.09 7.96
C THR A 57 3.79 10.04 9.47
N LYS A 58 4.77 10.82 9.96
CA LYS A 58 5.04 10.93 11.39
C LYS A 58 3.81 11.38 12.18
N LYS A 59 3.06 12.35 11.68
CA LYS A 59 1.85 12.85 12.34
C LYS A 59 0.80 11.75 12.50
N VAL A 60 0.66 10.85 11.51
CA VAL A 60 -0.26 9.71 11.59
C VAL A 60 0.27 8.68 12.60
N CYS A 61 1.57 8.37 12.57
CA CYS A 61 2.18 7.44 13.51
C CYS A 61 2.05 7.93 14.97
N ASP A 62 2.33 9.21 15.24
CA ASP A 62 2.19 9.79 16.57
C ASP A 62 0.74 9.65 17.07
N TYR A 63 -0.25 9.87 16.21
CA TYR A 63 -1.65 9.69 16.56
C TYR A 63 -2.00 8.22 16.85
N ALA A 64 -1.54 7.29 16.02
CA ALA A 64 -1.76 5.86 16.23
C ALA A 64 -1.12 5.38 17.55
N HIS A 65 0.08 5.87 17.87
CA HIS A 65 0.77 5.57 19.14
C HIS A 65 0.02 6.13 20.36
N ASP A 66 -0.56 7.33 20.25
CA ASP A 66 -1.39 7.89 21.31
C ASP A 66 -2.68 7.05 21.55
N VAL A 67 -3.25 6.50 20.50
CA VAL A 67 -4.39 5.59 20.58
C VAL A 67 -3.97 4.24 21.18
N ALA A 68 -2.78 3.73 20.82
CA ALA A 68 -2.22 2.50 21.38
C ALA A 68 -1.98 2.61 22.90
N ALA A 69 -1.52 3.77 23.37
CA ALA A 69 -1.37 4.04 24.80
C ALA A 69 -2.69 3.95 25.59
N ARG A 70 -3.82 4.05 24.90
CA ARG A 70 -5.19 3.88 25.45
C ARG A 70 -5.73 2.45 25.29
N GLY A 71 -4.89 1.49 24.85
CA GLY A 71 -5.20 0.06 24.77
C GLY A 71 -5.76 -0.41 23.42
N ARG A 72 -5.67 0.40 22.36
CA ARG A 72 -6.10 0.01 21.01
C ARG A 72 -4.96 0.12 20.01
N TYR A 73 -4.39 -1.01 19.63
CA TYR A 73 -3.27 -1.08 18.68
C TYR A 73 -3.75 -0.80 17.25
N VAL A 74 -3.05 0.10 16.56
CA VAL A 74 -3.27 0.40 15.13
C VAL A 74 -1.90 0.45 14.46
N THR A 75 -1.71 -0.32 13.40
CA THR A 75 -0.48 -0.28 12.59
C THR A 75 -0.57 0.82 11.54
N VAL A 76 0.57 1.43 11.25
CA VAL A 76 0.70 2.47 10.23
C VAL A 76 1.67 2.01 9.15
N GLU A 77 1.21 2.06 7.91
CA GLU A 77 2.01 1.88 6.71
C GLU A 77 2.33 3.24 6.10
N GLY A 78 3.58 3.44 5.69
CA GLY A 78 3.99 4.60 4.91
C GLY A 78 4.43 4.21 3.52
N GLU A 79 4.58 5.17 2.61
CA GLU A 79 5.02 4.92 1.25
C GLU A 79 6.23 5.76 0.85
N LEU A 80 7.22 5.11 0.22
CA LEU A 80 8.34 5.75 -0.46
C LEU A 80 8.44 5.30 -1.91
N GLY A 81 8.68 6.28 -2.78
CA GLY A 81 8.56 6.11 -4.22
C GLY A 81 7.12 6.31 -4.66
N ARG A 82 6.88 6.25 -5.96
CA ARG A 82 5.55 6.50 -6.55
C ARG A 82 5.28 5.50 -7.65
N LEU A 83 4.27 4.67 -7.45
CA LEU A 83 3.87 3.68 -8.45
C LEU A 83 3.03 4.31 -9.56
N ALA A 84 3.23 3.83 -10.78
CA ALA A 84 2.34 4.15 -11.90
C ALA A 84 1.02 3.37 -11.79
N GLY A 85 -0.01 3.84 -12.50
CA GLY A 85 -1.30 3.16 -12.65
C GLY A 85 -2.46 3.86 -11.99
N ILE A 86 -3.61 3.19 -12.00
CA ILE A 86 -4.86 3.72 -11.47
C ILE A 86 -5.38 2.75 -10.41
N GLU A 87 -5.59 3.26 -9.20
CA GLU A 87 -6.24 2.56 -8.11
C GLU A 87 -7.08 3.55 -7.33
N ASP A 88 -8.39 3.29 -7.26
CA ASP A 88 -9.39 4.17 -6.64
C ASP A 88 -9.23 5.65 -7.04
N ALA A 89 -8.82 6.52 -6.13
CA ALA A 89 -8.59 7.94 -6.37
C ALA A 89 -7.16 8.26 -6.84
N VAL A 90 -6.25 7.28 -6.81
CA VAL A 90 -4.85 7.44 -7.23
C VAL A 90 -4.73 7.21 -8.73
N ASN A 91 -4.16 8.17 -9.45
CA ASN A 91 -3.89 8.08 -10.89
C ASN A 91 -2.52 8.68 -11.19
N VAL A 92 -1.56 7.81 -11.45
CA VAL A 92 -0.15 8.19 -11.70
C VAL A 92 0.26 7.72 -13.09
N SER A 93 0.75 8.64 -13.92
CA SER A 93 1.29 8.30 -15.23
C SER A 93 2.65 7.56 -15.10
N ASP A 94 3.03 6.81 -16.13
CA ASP A 94 4.35 6.16 -16.17
C ASP A 94 5.50 7.17 -16.06
N GLU A 95 5.29 8.41 -16.51
CA GLU A 95 6.27 9.51 -16.46
C GLU A 95 6.44 10.08 -15.06
N ASP A 96 5.38 10.03 -14.24
CA ASP A 96 5.36 10.52 -12.86
C ASP A 96 5.76 9.44 -11.84
N ALA A 97 5.92 8.19 -12.27
CA ALA A 97 6.35 7.10 -11.41
C ALA A 97 7.82 7.26 -11.00
N GLN A 98 8.11 7.00 -9.74
CA GLN A 98 9.47 7.10 -9.18
C GLN A 98 9.79 5.87 -8.35
N PHE A 99 10.92 5.24 -8.63
CA PHE A 99 11.42 4.16 -7.78
C PHE A 99 11.80 4.66 -6.39
N THR A 100 11.57 3.82 -5.40
CA THR A 100 12.07 4.08 -4.04
C THR A 100 13.59 4.19 -4.06
N ASN A 101 14.12 5.25 -3.41
CA ASN A 101 15.54 5.40 -3.20
C ASN A 101 15.95 4.57 -1.96
N PRO A 102 16.78 3.51 -2.11
CA PRO A 102 17.20 2.69 -0.96
C PRO A 102 17.98 3.48 0.11
N ASP A 103 18.59 4.62 -0.23
CA ASP A 103 19.35 5.43 0.73
C ASP A 103 18.44 6.17 1.73
N GLU A 104 17.16 6.35 1.41
CA GLU A 104 16.20 7.09 2.23
C GLU A 104 15.42 6.22 3.22
N VAL A 105 15.33 4.89 3.00
CA VAL A 105 14.41 4.03 3.75
C VAL A 105 14.70 3.98 5.26
N GLN A 106 15.97 3.96 5.67
CA GLN A 106 16.32 3.92 7.09
C GLN A 106 15.98 5.23 7.80
N ASP A 107 16.27 6.36 7.15
CA ASP A 107 15.93 7.69 7.67
C ASP A 107 14.43 7.84 7.79
N PHE A 108 13.68 7.47 6.74
CA PHE A 108 12.23 7.53 6.73
C PHE A 108 11.60 6.71 7.86
N VAL A 109 11.92 5.43 7.98
CA VAL A 109 11.39 4.54 9.02
C VAL A 109 11.74 5.06 10.42
N SER A 110 12.99 5.49 10.63
CA SER A 110 13.43 5.98 11.94
C SER A 110 12.78 7.29 12.36
N ARG A 111 12.49 8.18 11.40
CA ARG A 111 11.90 9.50 11.68
C ARG A 111 10.37 9.43 11.81
N THR A 112 9.72 8.55 11.07
CA THR A 112 8.27 8.44 11.05
C THR A 112 7.74 7.48 12.09
N GLY A 113 8.44 6.36 12.34
CA GLY A 113 7.99 5.30 13.22
C GLY A 113 6.90 4.42 12.62
N VAL A 114 6.84 4.27 11.28
CA VAL A 114 5.92 3.35 10.59
C VAL A 114 6.17 1.89 10.97
N ASP A 115 5.14 1.08 10.91
CA ASP A 115 5.18 -0.37 11.19
C ASP A 115 5.49 -1.20 9.93
N SER A 116 5.18 -0.66 8.75
CA SER A 116 5.49 -1.23 7.43
C SER A 116 5.76 -0.14 6.41
N LEU A 117 6.47 -0.50 5.33
CA LEU A 117 6.85 0.44 4.27
C LEU A 117 6.48 -0.12 2.91
N ALA A 118 5.60 0.58 2.20
CA ALA A 118 5.35 0.37 0.79
C ALA A 118 6.48 0.98 -0.04
N ILE A 119 6.97 0.21 -1.02
CA ILE A 119 8.07 0.60 -1.90
C ILE A 119 7.69 0.45 -3.37
N ALA A 120 8.19 1.36 -4.20
CA ALA A 120 8.04 1.34 -5.64
C ALA A 120 9.28 0.73 -6.30
N ILE A 121 9.15 -0.47 -6.88
CA ILE A 121 10.22 -1.18 -7.58
C ILE A 121 9.89 -1.50 -9.04
N GLY A 122 8.84 -0.89 -9.61
CA GLY A 122 8.41 -1.09 -10.99
C GLY A 122 7.16 -1.95 -11.14
N THR A 123 6.43 -2.17 -10.05
CA THR A 123 5.05 -2.65 -10.07
C THR A 123 4.09 -1.53 -10.50
N SER A 124 2.84 -1.84 -10.80
CA SER A 124 1.84 -0.85 -11.21
C SER A 124 0.49 -1.17 -10.61
N HIS A 125 -0.25 -0.14 -10.22
CA HIS A 125 -1.62 -0.26 -9.73
C HIS A 125 -2.60 -0.71 -10.82
N GLY A 126 -3.73 -1.27 -10.42
CA GLY A 126 -4.83 -1.65 -11.28
C GLY A 126 -4.73 -3.05 -11.90
N ALA A 127 -5.83 -3.50 -12.52
CA ALA A 127 -5.94 -4.82 -13.13
C ALA A 127 -5.23 -4.92 -14.51
N TYR A 128 -4.89 -3.79 -15.13
CA TYR A 128 -4.37 -3.70 -16.50
C TYR A 128 -2.92 -3.20 -16.52
N LYS A 129 -2.07 -3.86 -15.74
CA LYS A 129 -0.72 -3.40 -15.42
C LYS A 129 0.25 -3.40 -16.59
N PHE A 130 0.23 -4.46 -17.41
CA PHE A 130 1.19 -4.64 -18.50
C PHE A 130 0.49 -5.21 -19.71
N LYS A 131 0.86 -4.73 -20.91
CA LYS A 131 0.35 -5.30 -22.17
C LYS A 131 1.05 -6.63 -22.46
N PRO A 132 0.37 -7.57 -23.17
CA PRO A 132 1.00 -8.80 -23.65
C PRO A 132 2.33 -8.49 -24.36
N GLY A 133 3.41 -9.16 -23.95
CA GLY A 133 4.75 -8.94 -24.48
C GLY A 133 5.57 -7.83 -23.81
N GLN A 134 5.01 -7.06 -22.88
CA GLN A 134 5.78 -6.21 -21.98
C GLN A 134 6.33 -7.08 -20.84
N ASN A 135 7.63 -6.97 -20.59
CA ASN A 135 8.28 -7.61 -19.45
C ASN A 135 8.67 -6.50 -18.45
N PRO A 136 7.92 -6.33 -17.37
CA PRO A 136 8.24 -5.30 -16.38
C PRO A 136 9.63 -5.61 -15.79
N LYS A 137 10.52 -4.65 -15.88
CA LYS A 137 11.82 -4.73 -15.20
C LYS A 137 11.65 -4.33 -13.76
N LEU A 138 11.32 -5.28 -12.91
CA LEU A 138 11.31 -5.04 -11.48
C LEU A 138 12.72 -4.79 -10.97
N ARG A 139 12.89 -3.77 -10.15
CA ARG A 139 14.14 -3.44 -9.46
C ARG A 139 14.30 -4.30 -8.20
N LEU A 140 14.44 -5.62 -8.42
CA LEU A 140 14.70 -6.57 -7.34
C LEU A 140 16.01 -6.30 -6.62
N ASP A 141 16.97 -5.67 -7.31
CA ASP A 141 18.20 -5.15 -6.70
C ASP A 141 17.94 -4.09 -5.63
N PHE A 142 16.91 -3.24 -5.83
CA PHE A 142 16.47 -2.26 -4.81
C PHE A 142 15.79 -2.96 -3.64
N LEU A 143 14.94 -3.94 -3.91
CA LEU A 143 14.31 -4.73 -2.85
C LEU A 143 15.35 -5.43 -1.98
N ASP A 144 16.37 -6.06 -2.58
CA ASP A 144 17.47 -6.71 -1.84
C ASP A 144 18.26 -5.70 -1.00
N GLU A 145 18.53 -4.52 -1.54
CA GLU A 145 19.21 -3.45 -0.81
C GLU A 145 18.39 -2.94 0.38
N ILE A 146 17.09 -2.68 0.15
CA ILE A 146 16.17 -2.23 1.20
C ILE A 146 16.05 -3.28 2.30
N ALA A 147 15.88 -4.56 1.94
CA ALA A 147 15.79 -5.65 2.91
C ALA A 147 17.08 -5.80 3.75
N ARG A 148 18.25 -5.52 3.18
CA ARG A 148 19.52 -5.50 3.92
C ARG A 148 19.62 -4.31 4.88
N ARG A 149 19.07 -3.17 4.53
CA ARG A 149 19.07 -1.95 5.36
C ARG A 149 18.03 -1.98 6.47
N LEU A 150 16.94 -2.69 6.24
CA LEU A 150 15.81 -2.85 7.17
C LEU A 150 15.59 -4.33 7.51
N PRO A 151 16.54 -5.02 8.15
CA PRO A 151 16.44 -6.46 8.39
C PRO A 151 15.24 -6.81 9.26
N GLY A 152 14.34 -7.65 8.74
CA GLY A 152 13.13 -8.09 9.43
C GLY A 152 12.00 -7.05 9.50
N PHE A 153 12.17 -5.90 8.88
CA PHE A 153 11.11 -4.88 8.78
C PHE A 153 10.11 -5.26 7.68
N PRO A 154 8.78 -5.12 7.91
CA PRO A 154 7.77 -5.44 6.92
C PRO A 154 7.83 -4.51 5.71
N ILE A 155 8.00 -5.10 4.52
CA ILE A 155 7.97 -4.39 3.23
C ILE A 155 6.71 -4.79 2.47
N VAL A 156 6.02 -3.80 1.90
CA VAL A 156 4.81 -3.97 1.13
C VAL A 156 5.08 -3.65 -0.34
N LEU A 157 4.53 -4.45 -1.24
CA LEU A 157 4.59 -4.23 -2.69
C LEU A 157 3.18 -4.03 -3.24
N HIS A 158 2.78 -2.79 -3.37
CA HIS A 158 1.56 -2.45 -4.08
C HIS A 158 1.68 -2.80 -5.56
N GLY A 159 0.55 -3.02 -6.19
CA GLY A 159 0.55 -3.34 -7.61
C GLY A 159 1.21 -4.66 -8.00
N ALA A 160 1.51 -5.55 -7.05
CA ALA A 160 2.18 -6.83 -7.28
C ALA A 160 1.24 -7.99 -7.59
N SER A 161 -0.07 -7.82 -7.41
CA SER A 161 -1.05 -8.87 -7.69
C SER A 161 -1.20 -9.15 -9.19
N SER A 162 -1.50 -10.38 -9.54
CA SER A 162 -1.82 -10.81 -10.90
C SER A 162 -3.18 -11.52 -10.92
N VAL A 163 -3.90 -11.40 -12.04
CA VAL A 163 -5.12 -12.19 -12.28
C VAL A 163 -4.77 -13.35 -13.18
N PRO A 164 -4.89 -14.61 -12.74
CA PRO A 164 -4.63 -15.76 -13.58
C PRO A 164 -5.48 -15.72 -14.87
N GLN A 165 -4.87 -16.03 -16.02
CA GLN A 165 -5.52 -15.89 -17.33
C GLN A 165 -6.79 -16.74 -17.46
N ASP A 166 -6.87 -17.87 -16.78
CA ASP A 166 -8.09 -18.69 -16.75
C ASP A 166 -9.27 -17.94 -16.11
N TYR A 167 -9.03 -17.14 -15.07
CA TYR A 167 -10.08 -16.30 -14.46
C TYR A 167 -10.45 -15.12 -15.36
N VAL A 168 -9.48 -14.48 -16.03
CA VAL A 168 -9.76 -13.44 -17.04
C VAL A 168 -10.70 -13.98 -18.11
N LYS A 169 -10.44 -15.19 -18.61
CA LYS A 169 -11.31 -15.88 -19.58
C LYS A 169 -12.72 -16.10 -19.04
N ILE A 170 -12.86 -16.67 -17.84
CA ILE A 170 -14.16 -16.92 -17.19
C ILE A 170 -14.91 -15.60 -17.00
N ILE A 171 -14.26 -14.54 -16.52
CA ILE A 171 -14.86 -13.23 -16.33
C ILE A 171 -15.43 -12.70 -17.65
N ASN A 172 -14.64 -12.78 -18.74
CA ASN A 172 -15.06 -12.31 -20.06
C ASN A 172 -16.18 -13.16 -20.67
N GLU A 173 -16.17 -14.48 -20.47
CA GLU A 173 -17.26 -15.37 -20.89
C GLU A 173 -18.59 -15.07 -20.19
N HIS A 174 -18.55 -14.49 -18.99
CA HIS A 174 -19.73 -14.13 -18.20
C HIS A 174 -20.09 -12.63 -18.27
N GLY A 175 -19.64 -11.92 -19.30
CA GLY A 175 -20.03 -10.54 -19.60
C GLY A 175 -19.07 -9.48 -19.02
N GLY A 176 -17.95 -9.88 -18.48
CA GLY A 176 -16.85 -8.97 -18.13
C GLY A 176 -16.13 -8.48 -19.40
N ASN A 177 -15.31 -7.45 -19.25
CA ASN A 177 -14.46 -6.91 -20.32
C ASN A 177 -13.06 -6.65 -19.75
N MET A 178 -12.38 -7.72 -19.32
CA MET A 178 -10.99 -7.62 -18.93
C MET A 178 -10.10 -7.80 -20.16
N PRO A 179 -9.25 -6.83 -20.51
CA PRO A 179 -8.25 -7.02 -21.55
C PRO A 179 -7.22 -8.09 -21.12
N ASP A 180 -6.50 -8.64 -22.10
CA ASP A 180 -5.38 -9.55 -21.88
C ASP A 180 -4.24 -8.78 -21.17
N ALA A 181 -4.44 -8.46 -19.92
CA ALA A 181 -3.42 -7.86 -19.07
C ALA A 181 -2.66 -8.96 -18.34
N ILE A 182 -1.35 -8.91 -18.44
CA ILE A 182 -0.48 -9.80 -17.68
C ILE A 182 -0.11 -9.05 -16.41
N GLY A 183 -0.44 -9.60 -15.27
CA GLY A 183 0.11 -9.16 -13.99
C GLY A 183 1.61 -9.46 -13.91
N ILE A 184 2.21 -9.28 -12.76
CA ILE A 184 3.60 -9.68 -12.52
C ILE A 184 3.67 -11.21 -12.60
N PRO A 185 4.56 -11.75 -13.45
CA PRO A 185 4.67 -13.19 -13.62
C PRO A 185 5.19 -13.92 -12.38
#